data_ae84d6c0a6cd062ae3b5448a46b0b657
#
_entry.id   ae84d6c0a6cd062ae3b5448a46b0b657
#
_cell.length_a   1.000
_cell.length_b   1.000
_cell.length_c   1.000
_cell.angle_alpha   90.00
_cell.angle_beta   90.00
_cell.angle_gamma   90.00
#
_symmetry.space_group_name_H-M   'P 1'
#
loop_
_entity.id
_entity.type
_entity.pdbx_description
1 polymer ?
#
loop_
_entity_poly.entity_id
_entity_poly.type
_entity_poly.pdbx_seq_one_letter_code
_entity_poly.pdbx_strand_id
1 'polypeptide(L)'
;MTKNNSDNLSKGDIISFVAIILLGVTVFFGMNFSTLGNKVPSIVVAILLVIVMTVFVFLAAHAKAQNRNQSMWKSVEYAMLGLYVIALIPCYLYSAKFFDIYFSKTEITQQVQSDLDGINKMFSDYNRKCESRCGSYQTALEAMMTYDQGRQKIAALLDMKPENVTKTNVKQASESFMNSLKGGEYKALESEKNNLETNVQTNFKNWNILFIPQYASELGAAKGKYATELKAIYDKHKNDIEKNVPEFDPTSYNSESSITNTFSDLAGFSIMGLLAVFILGGLGLVKYLLGEKRTVIDFKEGDSSVITSDGGFTF
;
A
#
# COMPACT_ATOMS: atom_id res chain seq x y z
N MET A 1 -14.57 -3.59 -57.15
CA MET A 1 -13.27 -3.78 -56.50
C MET A 1 -13.44 -3.46 -55.03
N THR A 2 -13.69 -4.47 -54.24
CA THR A 2 -13.76 -4.38 -52.77
C THR A 2 -12.31 -4.30 -52.25
N LYS A 3 -11.93 -3.12 -51.78
CA LYS A 3 -10.67 -2.91 -51.09
C LYS A 3 -10.71 -3.70 -49.79
N ASN A 4 -10.03 -4.83 -49.70
CA ASN A 4 -9.76 -5.54 -48.46
C ASN A 4 -8.98 -4.55 -47.59
N ASN A 5 -9.70 -3.82 -46.71
CA ASN A 5 -9.07 -3.21 -45.57
C ASN A 5 -8.64 -4.35 -44.67
N SER A 6 -7.43 -4.85 -44.82
CA SER A 6 -6.75 -5.58 -43.80
C SER A 6 -6.77 -4.67 -42.55
N ASP A 7 -7.33 -5.18 -41.44
CA ASP A 7 -7.38 -4.54 -40.12
C ASP A 7 -5.95 -4.36 -39.54
N ASN A 8 -5.10 -3.61 -40.23
CA ASN A 8 -3.82 -3.21 -39.69
C ASN A 8 -4.08 -2.08 -38.69
N LEU A 9 -3.84 -2.37 -37.41
CA LEU A 9 -3.81 -1.36 -36.35
C LEU A 9 -2.97 -0.17 -36.82
N SER A 10 -3.58 1.01 -36.84
CA SER A 10 -2.85 2.23 -37.21
C SER A 10 -1.82 2.56 -36.14
N LYS A 11 -0.75 3.27 -36.53
CA LYS A 11 0.25 3.76 -35.56
C LYS A 11 -0.39 4.58 -34.45
N GLY A 12 -1.45 5.33 -34.76
CA GLY A 12 -2.23 6.08 -33.77
C GLY A 12 -2.96 5.20 -32.77
N ASP A 13 -3.48 4.04 -33.20
CA ASP A 13 -4.13 3.07 -32.31
C ASP A 13 -3.14 2.51 -31.28
N ILE A 14 -1.95 2.13 -31.73
CA ILE A 14 -0.91 1.56 -30.87
C ILE A 14 -0.45 2.60 -29.84
N ILE A 15 -0.16 3.83 -30.26
CA ILE A 15 0.29 4.91 -29.36
C ILE A 15 -0.77 5.20 -28.30
N SER A 16 -2.03 5.38 -28.71
CA SER A 16 -3.12 5.65 -27.77
C SER A 16 -3.32 4.53 -26.78
N PHE A 17 -3.32 3.28 -27.23
CA PHE A 17 -3.51 2.12 -26.38
C PHE A 17 -2.37 1.96 -25.37
N VAL A 18 -1.12 2.08 -25.79
CA VAL A 18 0.06 2.02 -24.92
C VAL A 18 0.02 3.14 -23.88
N ALA A 19 -0.32 4.37 -24.28
CA ALA A 19 -0.41 5.50 -23.35
C ALA A 19 -1.51 5.28 -22.26
N ILE A 20 -2.68 4.77 -22.66
CA ILE A 20 -3.77 4.46 -21.71
C ILE A 20 -3.36 3.33 -20.77
N ILE A 21 -2.66 2.29 -21.27
CA ILE A 21 -2.13 1.22 -20.39
C ILE A 21 -1.12 1.78 -19.40
N LEU A 22 -0.16 2.60 -19.83
CA LEU A 22 0.82 3.21 -18.95
C LEU A 22 0.14 4.08 -17.87
N LEU A 23 -0.90 4.82 -18.25
CA LEU A 23 -1.71 5.56 -17.28
C LEU A 23 -2.40 4.61 -16.30
N GLY A 24 -2.97 3.50 -16.76
CA GLY A 24 -3.54 2.46 -15.93
C GLY A 24 -2.53 1.85 -14.94
N VAL A 25 -1.27 1.69 -15.33
CA VAL A 25 -0.19 1.22 -14.45
C VAL A 25 0.08 2.22 -13.32
N THR A 26 0.14 3.53 -13.61
CA THR A 26 0.32 4.54 -12.56
C THR A 26 -0.87 4.59 -11.59
N VAL A 27 -2.09 4.43 -12.12
CA VAL A 27 -3.32 4.32 -11.32
C VAL A 27 -3.29 3.09 -10.42
N PHE A 28 -2.87 1.92 -10.96
CA PHE A 28 -2.73 0.70 -10.19
C PHE A 28 -1.80 0.90 -8.98
N PHE A 29 -0.61 1.44 -9.19
CA PHE A 29 0.32 1.67 -8.08
C PHE A 29 -0.21 2.69 -7.09
N GLY A 30 -0.77 3.81 -7.53
CA GLY A 30 -1.36 4.81 -6.64
C GLY A 30 -2.51 4.26 -5.80
N MET A 31 -3.38 3.44 -6.41
CA MET A 31 -4.45 2.75 -5.69
C MET A 31 -3.91 1.69 -4.72
N ASN A 32 -2.86 0.95 -5.11
CA ASN A 32 -2.20 -0.03 -4.24
C ASN A 32 -1.63 0.63 -2.97
N PHE A 33 -1.05 1.83 -3.08
CA PHE A 33 -0.64 2.63 -1.92
C PHE A 33 -1.83 3.13 -1.09
N SER A 34 -2.93 3.53 -1.75
CA SER A 34 -4.14 3.98 -1.05
C SER A 34 -4.83 2.88 -0.27
N THR A 35 -4.74 1.64 -0.75
CA THR A 35 -5.33 0.45 -0.12
C THR A 35 -4.36 -0.34 0.76
N LEU A 36 -3.18 0.25 1.06
CA LEU A 36 -2.15 -0.37 1.88
C LEU A 36 -1.79 -1.81 1.42
N GLY A 37 -1.64 -2.01 0.11
CA GLY A 37 -1.22 -3.26 -0.49
C GLY A 37 -2.33 -4.23 -0.87
N ASN A 38 -3.60 -3.85 -0.75
CA ASN A 38 -4.69 -4.67 -1.27
C ASN A 38 -4.72 -4.58 -2.80
N LYS A 39 -4.19 -5.60 -3.46
CA LYS A 39 -3.99 -5.63 -4.91
C LYS A 39 -5.29 -5.82 -5.70
N VAL A 40 -6.29 -6.49 -5.11
CA VAL A 40 -7.54 -6.81 -5.83
C VAL A 40 -8.30 -5.55 -6.26
N PRO A 41 -8.69 -4.62 -5.37
CA PRO A 41 -9.35 -3.39 -5.80
C PRO A 41 -8.46 -2.54 -6.70
N SER A 42 -7.14 -2.53 -6.49
CA SER A 42 -6.20 -1.77 -7.31
C SER A 42 -6.17 -2.24 -8.76
N ILE A 43 -6.15 -3.55 -8.99
CA ILE A 43 -6.22 -4.15 -10.33
C ILE A 43 -7.58 -3.86 -10.98
N VAL A 44 -8.68 -4.06 -10.25
CA VAL A 44 -10.03 -3.86 -10.77
C VAL A 44 -10.23 -2.42 -11.23
N VAL A 45 -9.87 -1.43 -10.41
CA VAL A 45 -10.01 -0.01 -10.75
C VAL A 45 -9.12 0.36 -11.94
N ALA A 46 -7.86 -0.09 -11.97
CA ALA A 46 -6.95 0.19 -13.08
C ALA A 46 -7.47 -0.38 -14.42
N ILE A 47 -7.91 -1.64 -14.44
CA ILE A 47 -8.45 -2.29 -15.63
C ILE A 47 -9.72 -1.57 -16.08
N LEU A 48 -10.63 -1.26 -15.17
CA LEU A 48 -11.87 -0.57 -15.48
C LEU A 48 -11.61 0.80 -16.12
N LEU A 49 -10.69 1.59 -15.58
CA LEU A 49 -10.32 2.88 -16.15
C LEU A 49 -9.67 2.73 -17.53
N VAL A 50 -8.80 1.75 -17.73
CA VAL A 50 -8.19 1.48 -19.05
C VAL A 50 -9.26 1.14 -20.08
N ILE A 51 -10.22 0.26 -19.74
CA ILE A 51 -11.31 -0.12 -20.63
C ILE A 51 -12.17 1.10 -20.97
N VAL A 52 -12.62 1.84 -19.95
CA VAL A 52 -13.50 3.00 -20.11
C VAL A 52 -12.85 4.07 -20.98
N MET A 53 -11.59 4.42 -20.71
CA MET A 53 -10.84 5.41 -21.50
C MET A 53 -10.63 4.95 -22.95
N THR A 54 -10.28 3.68 -23.14
CA THR A 54 -10.13 3.10 -24.48
C THR A 54 -11.44 3.20 -25.27
N VAL A 55 -12.56 2.80 -24.65
CA VAL A 55 -13.90 2.89 -25.29
C VAL A 55 -14.23 4.34 -25.67
N PHE A 56 -13.99 5.31 -24.77
CA PHE A 56 -14.29 6.73 -25.09
C PHE A 56 -13.47 7.25 -26.25
N VAL A 57 -12.17 6.94 -26.32
CA VAL A 57 -11.30 7.38 -27.44
C VAL A 57 -11.74 6.73 -28.75
N PHE A 58 -12.05 5.43 -28.75
CA PHE A 58 -12.44 4.73 -29.95
C PHE A 58 -13.84 5.18 -30.45
N LEU A 59 -14.79 5.42 -29.55
CA LEU A 59 -16.11 5.95 -29.91
C LEU A 59 -16.02 7.39 -30.43
N ALA A 60 -15.19 8.23 -29.81
CA ALA A 60 -14.95 9.59 -30.28
C ALA A 60 -14.31 9.60 -31.68
N ALA A 61 -13.29 8.75 -31.93
CA ALA A 61 -12.65 8.62 -33.23
C ALA A 61 -13.63 8.08 -34.30
N HIS A 62 -14.46 7.09 -33.93
CA HIS A 62 -15.50 6.56 -34.82
C HIS A 62 -16.54 7.63 -35.14
N ALA A 63 -17.04 8.36 -34.14
CA ALA A 63 -18.00 9.44 -34.33
C ALA A 63 -17.45 10.56 -35.24
N LYS A 64 -16.17 10.90 -35.12
CA LYS A 64 -15.47 11.86 -35.96
C LYS A 64 -15.45 11.44 -37.44
N ALA A 65 -15.33 10.14 -37.73
CA ALA A 65 -15.27 9.60 -39.09
C ALA A 65 -16.66 9.50 -39.77
N GLN A 66 -17.77 9.57 -39.01
CA GLN A 66 -19.10 9.41 -39.57
C GLN A 66 -19.64 10.68 -40.29
N ASN A 67 -19.99 10.52 -41.57
CA ASN A 67 -20.57 11.60 -42.37
C ASN A 67 -22.10 11.67 -42.34
N ARG A 68 -22.77 10.57 -42.00
CA ARG A 68 -24.21 10.47 -41.95
C ARG A 68 -24.73 11.03 -40.62
N ASN A 69 -25.82 11.81 -40.62
CA ASN A 69 -26.40 12.49 -39.44
C ASN A 69 -25.34 13.33 -38.66
N GLN A 70 -24.71 14.26 -39.35
CA GLN A 70 -23.56 15.03 -38.84
C GLN A 70 -23.78 15.70 -37.48
N SER A 71 -25.00 16.20 -37.19
CA SER A 71 -25.32 16.83 -35.90
C SER A 71 -25.29 15.83 -34.74
N MET A 72 -25.91 14.66 -34.89
CA MET A 72 -25.95 13.62 -33.87
C MET A 72 -24.55 13.07 -33.58
N TRP A 73 -23.74 12.77 -34.61
CA TRP A 73 -22.39 12.24 -34.41
C TRP A 73 -21.40 13.27 -33.83
N LYS A 74 -21.60 14.56 -34.12
CA LYS A 74 -20.84 15.63 -33.42
C LYS A 74 -21.17 15.66 -31.92
N SER A 75 -22.42 15.51 -31.54
CA SER A 75 -22.82 15.45 -30.14
C SER A 75 -22.20 14.24 -29.43
N VAL A 76 -22.20 13.06 -30.07
CA VAL A 76 -21.56 11.85 -29.54
C VAL A 76 -20.04 12.06 -29.39
N GLU A 77 -19.39 12.64 -30.39
CA GLU A 77 -17.95 12.96 -30.39
C GLU A 77 -17.58 13.83 -29.17
N TYR A 78 -18.28 14.97 -28.99
CA TYR A 78 -18.01 15.86 -27.85
C TYR A 78 -18.36 15.24 -26.50
N ALA A 79 -19.45 14.45 -26.43
CA ALA A 79 -19.81 13.73 -25.22
C ALA A 79 -18.71 12.72 -24.80
N MET A 80 -18.18 11.93 -25.76
CA MET A 80 -17.14 10.94 -25.48
C MET A 80 -15.82 11.62 -25.09
N LEU A 81 -15.45 12.74 -25.70
CA LEU A 81 -14.28 13.52 -25.30
C LEU A 81 -14.47 14.13 -23.90
N GLY A 82 -15.66 14.65 -23.61
CA GLY A 82 -15.97 15.17 -22.28
C GLY A 82 -15.86 14.08 -21.19
N LEU A 83 -16.42 12.89 -21.45
CA LEU A 83 -16.31 11.74 -20.55
C LEU A 83 -14.87 11.25 -20.39
N TYR A 84 -14.06 11.30 -21.47
CA TYR A 84 -12.64 11.00 -21.40
C TYR A 84 -11.91 11.96 -20.46
N VAL A 85 -12.16 13.27 -20.57
CA VAL A 85 -11.56 14.28 -19.69
C VAL A 85 -12.00 14.07 -18.23
N ILE A 86 -13.27 13.74 -18.00
CA ILE A 86 -13.77 13.42 -16.65
C ILE A 86 -13.04 12.18 -16.10
N ALA A 87 -12.79 11.16 -16.93
CA ALA A 87 -12.06 9.95 -16.51
C ALA A 87 -10.58 10.24 -16.18
N LEU A 88 -9.99 11.34 -16.66
CA LEU A 88 -8.64 11.75 -16.25
C LEU A 88 -8.58 12.23 -14.79
N ILE A 89 -9.70 12.64 -14.18
CA ILE A 89 -9.72 13.11 -12.77
C ILE A 89 -9.31 12.00 -11.80
N PRO A 90 -9.97 10.82 -11.77
CA PRO A 90 -9.52 9.72 -10.93
C PRO A 90 -8.11 9.22 -11.31
N CYS A 91 -7.77 9.22 -12.60
CA CYS A 91 -6.41 8.92 -13.04
C CYS A 91 -5.38 9.86 -12.39
N TYR A 92 -5.68 11.16 -12.32
CA TYR A 92 -4.81 12.13 -11.67
C TYR A 92 -4.67 11.84 -10.16
N LEU A 93 -5.76 11.62 -9.45
CA LEU A 93 -5.73 11.41 -8.00
C LEU A 93 -4.81 10.23 -7.60
N TYR A 94 -4.91 9.12 -8.31
CA TYR A 94 -4.06 7.96 -8.04
C TYR A 94 -2.64 8.12 -8.59
N SER A 95 -2.46 8.67 -9.79
CA SER A 95 -1.13 8.93 -10.33
C SER A 95 -0.36 9.94 -9.49
N ALA A 96 -1.01 10.99 -8.98
CA ALA A 96 -0.40 11.95 -8.07
C ALA A 96 0.19 11.24 -6.85
N LYS A 97 -0.60 10.38 -6.19
CA LYS A 97 -0.15 9.61 -5.03
C LYS A 97 1.04 8.71 -5.35
N PHE A 98 1.01 8.02 -6.51
CA PHE A 98 2.13 7.19 -6.95
C PHE A 98 3.43 8.01 -7.07
N PHE A 99 3.37 9.16 -7.74
CA PHE A 99 4.56 10.00 -7.96
C PHE A 99 5.04 10.64 -6.67
N ASP A 100 4.15 11.13 -5.80
CA ASP A 100 4.54 11.70 -4.52
C ASP A 100 5.29 10.69 -3.65
N ILE A 101 4.76 9.47 -3.53
CA ILE A 101 5.43 8.40 -2.79
C ILE A 101 6.77 8.01 -3.45
N TYR A 102 6.82 7.94 -4.78
CA TYR A 102 8.05 7.61 -5.50
C TYR A 102 9.15 8.65 -5.28
N PHE A 103 8.82 9.93 -5.27
CA PHE A 103 9.79 11.01 -5.03
C PHE A 103 10.12 11.22 -3.55
N SER A 104 9.25 10.81 -2.64
CA SER A 104 9.49 10.85 -1.19
C SER A 104 10.20 9.59 -0.65
N LYS A 105 10.84 8.81 -1.51
CA LYS A 105 11.52 7.55 -1.16
C LYS A 105 12.44 7.68 0.06
N THR A 106 13.23 8.73 0.13
CA THR A 106 14.20 8.94 1.22
C THR A 106 13.49 9.15 2.55
N GLU A 107 12.47 10.01 2.58
CA GLU A 107 11.65 10.29 3.76
C GLU A 107 10.93 9.04 4.25
N ILE A 108 10.30 8.31 3.32
CA ILE A 108 9.62 7.03 3.62
C ILE A 108 10.60 6.02 4.21
N THR A 109 11.80 5.89 3.65
CA THR A 109 12.81 4.95 4.15
C THR A 109 13.28 5.35 5.55
N GLN A 110 13.46 6.64 5.83
CA GLN A 110 13.80 7.14 7.17
C GLN A 110 12.68 6.85 8.18
N GLN A 111 11.42 7.05 7.79
CA GLN A 111 10.27 6.75 8.66
C GLN A 111 10.18 5.26 8.98
N VAL A 112 10.39 4.39 7.99
CA VAL A 112 10.45 2.93 8.18
C VAL A 112 11.55 2.56 9.16
N GLN A 113 12.74 3.14 9.03
CA GLN A 113 13.83 2.88 9.95
C GLN A 113 13.49 3.34 11.36
N SER A 114 12.88 4.50 11.52
CA SER A 114 12.39 5.00 12.81
C SER A 114 11.35 4.06 13.46
N ASP A 115 10.42 3.53 12.67
CA ASP A 115 9.42 2.58 13.17
C ASP A 115 10.06 1.24 13.60
N LEU A 116 11.06 0.74 12.85
CA LEU A 116 11.83 -0.47 13.21
C LEU A 116 12.66 -0.24 14.48
N ASP A 117 13.32 0.91 14.59
CA ASP A 117 14.09 1.29 15.77
C ASP A 117 13.19 1.40 17.02
N GLY A 118 11.96 1.93 16.85
CA GLY A 118 10.95 1.97 17.90
C GLY A 118 10.57 0.57 18.39
N ILE A 119 10.34 -0.38 17.46
CA ILE A 119 10.07 -1.78 17.80
C ILE A 119 11.28 -2.42 18.52
N ASN A 120 12.47 -2.24 17.99
CA ASN A 120 13.70 -2.79 18.59
C ASN A 120 13.93 -2.25 20.00
N LYS A 121 13.67 -0.95 20.21
CA LYS A 121 13.74 -0.32 21.53
C LYS A 121 12.72 -0.88 22.51
N MET A 122 11.50 -1.16 22.05
CA MET A 122 10.46 -1.80 22.86
C MET A 122 10.89 -3.19 23.35
N PHE A 123 11.42 -4.04 22.48
CA PHE A 123 11.96 -5.36 22.86
C PHE A 123 13.17 -5.25 23.79
N SER A 124 14.07 -4.29 23.54
CA SER A 124 15.21 -4.03 24.42
C SER A 124 14.79 -3.59 25.80
N ASP A 125 13.78 -2.70 25.92
CA ASP A 125 13.24 -2.27 27.20
C ASP A 125 12.54 -3.42 27.95
N TYR A 126 11.77 -4.23 27.24
CA TYR A 126 11.18 -5.45 27.81
C TYR A 126 12.28 -6.35 28.41
N ASN A 127 13.34 -6.63 27.68
CA ASN A 127 14.44 -7.46 28.13
C ASN A 127 15.09 -6.89 29.39
N ARG A 128 15.37 -5.59 29.41
CA ARG A 128 15.93 -4.89 30.57
C ARG A 128 15.01 -4.96 31.80
N LYS A 129 13.71 -4.79 31.58
CA LYS A 129 12.70 -4.90 32.67
C LYS A 129 12.60 -6.32 33.20
N CYS A 130 12.66 -7.35 32.35
CA CYS A 130 12.72 -8.74 32.78
C CYS A 130 13.95 -9.05 33.62
N GLU A 131 15.13 -8.55 33.21
CA GLU A 131 16.37 -8.72 33.99
C GLU A 131 16.28 -8.04 35.37
N SER A 132 15.74 -6.82 35.41
CA SER A 132 15.50 -6.12 36.68
C SER A 132 14.51 -6.87 37.59
N ARG A 133 13.44 -7.43 37.02
CA ARG A 133 12.50 -8.27 37.79
C ARG A 133 13.16 -9.51 38.36
N CYS A 134 13.89 -10.24 37.52
CA CYS A 134 14.60 -11.45 37.98
C CYS A 134 15.61 -11.16 39.06
N GLY A 135 16.35 -10.06 38.98
CA GLY A 135 17.26 -9.61 40.04
C GLY A 135 16.53 -9.29 41.34
N SER A 136 15.39 -8.57 41.24
CA SER A 136 14.53 -8.28 42.42
C SER A 136 13.94 -9.54 43.03
N TYR A 137 13.47 -10.47 42.18
CA TYR A 137 12.93 -11.77 42.60
C TYR A 137 13.98 -12.61 43.35
N GLN A 138 15.21 -12.73 42.77
CA GLN A 138 16.33 -13.43 43.41
C GLN A 138 16.66 -12.81 44.77
N THR A 139 16.78 -11.48 44.84
CA THR A 139 17.07 -10.76 46.10
C THR A 139 16.01 -11.00 47.15
N ALA A 140 14.73 -11.01 46.73
CA ALA A 140 13.64 -11.30 47.66
C ALA A 140 13.67 -12.74 48.20
N LEU A 141 13.96 -13.73 47.35
CA LEU A 141 14.15 -15.12 47.77
C LEU A 141 15.37 -15.27 48.71
N GLU A 142 16.50 -14.62 48.40
CA GLU A 142 17.69 -14.65 49.27
C GLU A 142 17.38 -14.04 50.65
N ALA A 143 16.63 -12.95 50.73
CA ALA A 143 16.20 -12.36 51.99
C ALA A 143 15.26 -13.31 52.75
N MET A 144 14.37 -14.03 52.07
CA MET A 144 13.46 -15.01 52.69
C MET A 144 14.22 -16.23 53.27
N MET A 145 15.41 -16.59 52.73
CA MET A 145 16.24 -17.67 53.28
C MET A 145 16.80 -17.38 54.68
N THR A 146 16.79 -16.14 55.13
CA THR A 146 17.37 -15.75 56.42
C THR A 146 16.53 -16.09 57.63
N TYR A 147 15.24 -16.49 57.42
CA TYR A 147 14.29 -16.84 58.53
C TYR A 147 13.44 -18.06 58.18
N ASP A 148 13.03 -18.82 59.16
CA ASP A 148 12.39 -20.13 59.00
C ASP A 148 11.10 -20.11 58.21
N GLN A 149 10.21 -19.13 58.44
CA GLN A 149 8.97 -19.00 57.66
C GLN A 149 9.24 -18.70 56.19
N GLY A 150 10.31 -17.94 55.90
CA GLY A 150 10.74 -17.68 54.54
C GLY A 150 11.26 -18.93 53.86
N ARG A 151 12.09 -19.73 54.51
CA ARG A 151 12.55 -21.03 54.00
C ARG A 151 11.40 -21.98 53.71
N GLN A 152 10.38 -22.05 54.56
CA GLN A 152 9.19 -22.86 54.32
C GLN A 152 8.45 -22.41 53.06
N LYS A 153 8.30 -21.10 52.82
CA LYS A 153 7.67 -20.55 51.60
C LYS A 153 8.46 -20.88 50.33
N ILE A 154 9.79 -20.73 50.39
CA ILE A 154 10.66 -21.10 49.26
C ILE A 154 10.58 -22.62 49.01
N ALA A 155 10.60 -23.44 50.07
CA ALA A 155 10.48 -24.89 49.96
C ALA A 155 9.16 -25.31 49.31
N ALA A 156 8.06 -24.69 49.66
CA ALA A 156 6.75 -24.91 49.05
C ALA A 156 6.75 -24.47 47.55
N LEU A 157 7.39 -23.36 47.23
CA LEU A 157 7.52 -22.87 45.86
C LEU A 157 8.32 -23.81 44.97
N LEU A 158 9.39 -24.44 45.53
CA LEU A 158 10.32 -25.29 44.79
C LEU A 158 10.01 -26.80 44.98
N ASP A 159 8.89 -27.12 45.60
CA ASP A 159 8.48 -28.51 45.92
C ASP A 159 9.59 -29.32 46.57
N MET A 160 10.21 -28.76 47.62
CA MET A 160 11.30 -29.40 48.35
C MET A 160 11.13 -29.22 49.88
N LYS A 161 12.00 -29.88 50.66
CA LYS A 161 12.01 -29.71 52.13
C LYS A 161 12.78 -28.42 52.49
N PRO A 162 12.36 -27.70 53.59
CA PRO A 162 13.00 -26.45 53.98
C PRO A 162 14.50 -26.56 54.30
N GLU A 163 14.97 -27.68 54.81
CA GLU A 163 16.36 -27.96 55.10
C GLU A 163 17.25 -28.05 53.84
N ASN A 164 16.61 -28.35 52.69
CA ASN A 164 17.33 -28.50 51.40
C ASN A 164 17.39 -27.21 50.59
N VAL A 165 16.78 -26.10 51.08
CA VAL A 165 16.82 -24.80 50.38
C VAL A 165 18.20 -24.21 50.48
N THR A 166 18.85 -24.09 49.33
CA THR A 166 20.21 -23.54 49.16
C THR A 166 20.19 -22.31 48.22
N LYS A 167 21.31 -21.55 48.24
CA LYS A 167 21.48 -20.44 47.27
C LYS A 167 21.41 -20.90 45.80
N THR A 168 21.87 -22.13 45.53
CA THR A 168 21.83 -22.71 44.20
C THR A 168 20.37 -22.91 43.74
N ASN A 169 19.49 -23.38 44.62
CA ASN A 169 18.07 -23.54 44.30
C ASN A 169 17.38 -22.20 44.07
N VAL A 170 17.72 -21.16 44.83
CA VAL A 170 17.23 -19.80 44.64
C VAL A 170 17.66 -19.25 43.27
N LYS A 171 18.91 -19.47 42.90
CA LYS A 171 19.40 -19.09 41.57
C LYS A 171 18.65 -19.81 40.45
N GLN A 172 18.46 -21.12 40.57
CA GLN A 172 17.68 -21.91 39.62
C GLN A 172 16.23 -21.44 39.53
N ALA A 173 15.60 -21.07 40.65
CA ALA A 173 14.27 -20.48 40.65
C ALA A 173 14.21 -19.15 39.88
N SER A 174 15.22 -18.29 40.07
CA SER A 174 15.34 -17.03 39.34
C SER A 174 15.55 -17.26 37.83
N GLU A 175 16.40 -18.23 37.45
CA GLU A 175 16.60 -18.62 36.07
C GLU A 175 15.31 -19.19 35.42
N SER A 176 14.55 -20.01 36.19
CA SER A 176 13.25 -20.50 35.74
C SER A 176 12.22 -19.38 35.58
N PHE A 177 12.25 -18.39 36.44
CA PHE A 177 11.41 -17.21 36.34
C PHE A 177 11.80 -16.37 35.09
N MET A 178 13.09 -16.18 34.84
CA MET A 178 13.56 -15.54 33.60
C MET A 178 13.08 -16.30 32.36
N ASN A 179 13.16 -17.63 32.38
CA ASN A 179 12.70 -18.46 31.29
C ASN A 179 11.17 -18.38 31.09
N SER A 180 10.40 -18.14 32.14
CA SER A 180 8.97 -17.89 32.00
C SER A 180 8.67 -16.57 31.31
N LEU A 181 9.44 -15.52 31.60
CA LEU A 181 9.32 -14.19 30.99
C LEU A 181 9.83 -14.15 29.53
N LYS A 182 10.97 -14.84 29.26
CA LYS A 182 11.63 -14.87 27.95
C LYS A 182 11.48 -16.22 27.22
N GLY A 183 10.49 -17.03 27.61
CA GLY A 183 10.23 -18.36 27.06
C GLY A 183 9.42 -18.37 25.77
N GLY A 184 8.63 -19.43 25.59
CA GLY A 184 7.97 -19.75 24.32
C GLY A 184 7.21 -18.60 23.66
N GLU A 185 6.34 -17.89 24.39
CA GLU A 185 5.55 -16.78 23.87
C GLU A 185 6.45 -15.61 23.42
N TYR A 186 7.40 -15.19 24.26
CA TYR A 186 8.35 -14.13 23.92
C TYR A 186 9.23 -14.50 22.70
N LYS A 187 9.77 -15.72 22.68
CA LYS A 187 10.62 -16.18 21.56
C LYS A 187 9.84 -16.23 20.24
N ALA A 188 8.57 -16.59 20.28
CA ALA A 188 7.71 -16.57 19.10
C ALA A 188 7.56 -15.12 18.56
N LEU A 189 7.29 -14.14 19.46
CA LEU A 189 7.21 -12.73 19.07
C LEU A 189 8.54 -12.18 18.55
N GLU A 190 9.65 -12.54 19.19
CA GLU A 190 11.00 -12.13 18.75
C GLU A 190 11.33 -12.68 17.36
N SER A 191 10.95 -13.94 17.10
CA SER A 191 11.11 -14.55 15.76
C SER A 191 10.23 -13.86 14.72
N GLU A 192 8.98 -13.56 15.05
CA GLU A 192 8.06 -12.81 14.18
C GLU A 192 8.62 -11.42 13.86
N LYS A 193 9.08 -10.69 14.90
CA LYS A 193 9.73 -9.39 14.75
C LYS A 193 10.93 -9.46 13.80
N ASN A 194 11.82 -10.43 13.98
CA ASN A 194 13.03 -10.58 13.16
C ASN A 194 12.68 -10.88 11.69
N ASN A 195 11.65 -11.69 11.44
CA ASN A 195 11.16 -11.97 10.11
C ASN A 195 10.56 -10.71 9.46
N LEU A 196 9.73 -9.97 10.20
CA LEU A 196 9.16 -8.71 9.73
C LEU A 196 10.26 -7.70 9.39
N GLU A 197 11.23 -7.50 10.29
CA GLU A 197 12.36 -6.60 10.09
C GLU A 197 13.15 -6.94 8.81
N THR A 198 13.49 -8.22 8.62
CA THR A 198 14.20 -8.70 7.43
C THR A 198 13.41 -8.41 6.15
N ASN A 199 12.11 -8.71 6.15
CA ASN A 199 11.24 -8.50 5.00
C ASN A 199 11.07 -7.00 4.68
N VAL A 200 10.82 -6.19 5.70
CA VAL A 200 10.69 -4.73 5.56
C VAL A 200 11.99 -4.14 5.01
N GLN A 201 13.13 -4.41 5.65
CA GLN A 201 14.43 -3.88 5.22
C GLN A 201 14.75 -4.28 3.77
N THR A 202 14.53 -5.55 3.40
CA THR A 202 14.79 -6.06 2.05
C THR A 202 13.94 -5.34 1.01
N ASN A 203 12.64 -5.19 1.26
CA ASN A 203 11.71 -4.59 0.29
C ASN A 203 11.89 -3.08 0.16
N PHE A 204 12.15 -2.37 1.25
CA PHE A 204 12.41 -0.92 1.22
C PHE A 204 13.79 -0.59 0.65
N LYS A 205 14.83 -1.36 0.98
CA LYS A 205 16.18 -1.20 0.41
C LYS A 205 16.15 -1.34 -1.12
N ASN A 206 15.48 -2.36 -1.61
CA ASN A 206 15.36 -2.63 -3.05
C ASN A 206 14.24 -1.80 -3.73
N TRP A 207 13.54 -0.97 -2.97
CA TRP A 207 12.38 -0.20 -3.41
C TRP A 207 11.38 -1.04 -4.19
N ASN A 208 10.96 -2.18 -3.62
CA ASN A 208 10.01 -3.08 -4.26
C ASN A 208 8.59 -2.51 -4.17
N ILE A 209 8.27 -1.63 -5.11
CA ILE A 209 7.06 -0.80 -5.12
C ILE A 209 5.75 -1.59 -5.02
N LEU A 210 5.76 -2.85 -5.46
CA LEU A 210 4.59 -3.72 -5.41
C LEU A 210 4.26 -4.20 -3.99
N PHE A 211 5.29 -4.33 -3.12
CA PHE A 211 5.16 -4.88 -1.78
C PHE A 211 5.34 -3.84 -0.66
N ILE A 212 5.92 -2.68 -0.96
CA ILE A 212 6.10 -1.58 -0.01
C ILE A 212 4.81 -1.24 0.75
N PRO A 213 3.62 -1.07 0.10
CA PRO A 213 2.40 -0.72 0.84
C PRO A 213 1.96 -1.81 1.82
N GLN A 214 2.14 -3.07 1.46
CA GLN A 214 1.82 -4.21 2.31
C GLN A 214 2.72 -4.23 3.55
N TYR A 215 4.04 -4.15 3.37
CA TYR A 215 4.98 -4.15 4.49
C TYR A 215 4.88 -2.91 5.37
N ALA A 216 4.52 -1.76 4.81
CA ALA A 216 4.19 -0.57 5.61
C ALA A 216 2.97 -0.80 6.50
N SER A 217 1.93 -1.45 5.99
CA SER A 217 0.74 -1.82 6.77
C SER A 217 1.07 -2.83 7.87
N GLU A 218 1.85 -3.87 7.53
CA GLU A 218 2.30 -4.87 8.50
C GLU A 218 3.15 -4.25 9.61
N LEU A 219 4.07 -3.35 9.28
CA LEU A 219 4.92 -2.63 10.24
C LEU A 219 4.08 -1.74 11.18
N GLY A 220 3.12 -0.99 10.62
CA GLY A 220 2.21 -0.16 11.41
C GLY A 220 1.36 -0.97 12.38
N ALA A 221 0.83 -2.12 11.95
CA ALA A 221 0.04 -3.02 12.80
C ALA A 221 0.90 -3.73 13.86
N ALA A 222 2.14 -4.12 13.51
CA ALA A 222 3.04 -4.86 14.37
C ALA A 222 3.41 -4.09 15.64
N LYS A 223 3.58 -2.78 15.55
CA LYS A 223 3.94 -1.91 16.68
C LYS A 223 2.92 -2.01 17.83
N GLY A 224 1.63 -1.87 17.51
CA GLY A 224 0.55 -2.03 18.49
C GLY A 224 0.38 -3.45 19.00
N LYS A 225 0.51 -4.45 18.10
CA LYS A 225 0.46 -5.87 18.45
C LYS A 225 1.55 -6.23 19.45
N TYR A 226 2.81 -5.92 19.16
CA TYR A 226 3.93 -6.25 20.04
C TYR A 226 3.84 -5.54 21.38
N ALA A 227 3.39 -4.29 21.42
CA ALA A 227 3.16 -3.58 22.67
C ALA A 227 2.16 -4.32 23.57
N THR A 228 1.04 -4.74 23.00
CA THR A 228 -0.01 -5.46 23.72
C THR A 228 0.46 -6.83 24.19
N GLU A 229 1.10 -7.60 23.33
CA GLU A 229 1.49 -8.99 23.64
C GLU A 229 2.68 -9.03 24.62
N LEU A 230 3.70 -8.16 24.46
CA LEU A 230 4.80 -8.06 25.42
C LEU A 230 4.29 -7.65 26.81
N LYS A 231 3.34 -6.71 26.88
CA LYS A 231 2.72 -6.33 28.15
C LYS A 231 1.94 -7.49 28.77
N ALA A 232 1.20 -8.23 27.97
CA ALA A 232 0.44 -9.39 28.44
C ALA A 232 1.37 -10.48 29.03
N ILE A 233 2.48 -10.79 28.34
CA ILE A 233 3.50 -11.75 28.85
C ILE A 233 4.11 -11.24 30.16
N TYR A 234 4.47 -9.95 30.19
CA TYR A 234 5.07 -9.32 31.38
C TYR A 234 4.14 -9.39 32.62
N ASP A 235 2.87 -9.07 32.41
CA ASP A 235 1.87 -9.03 33.48
C ASP A 235 1.40 -10.42 33.92
N LYS A 236 1.36 -11.41 33.01
CA LYS A 236 0.97 -12.81 33.31
C LYS A 236 1.83 -13.47 34.40
N HIS A 237 3.10 -13.09 34.48
CA HIS A 237 4.08 -13.69 35.39
C HIS A 237 4.31 -12.85 36.67
N LYS A 238 3.34 -11.99 37.08
CA LYS A 238 3.39 -11.34 38.41
C LYS A 238 3.23 -12.37 39.50
N ASN A 239 4.04 -12.22 40.56
CA ASN A 239 3.97 -13.11 41.75
C ASN A 239 4.08 -12.29 43.04
N ASP A 240 3.64 -12.89 44.15
CA ASP A 240 3.55 -12.23 45.46
C ASP A 240 4.93 -12.04 46.15
N ILE A 241 5.98 -12.57 45.60
CA ILE A 241 7.36 -12.46 46.13
C ILE A 241 8.00 -11.14 45.73
N GLU A 242 7.64 -10.65 44.53
CA GLU A 242 8.15 -9.39 43.99
C GLU A 242 7.46 -8.21 44.69
N LYS A 243 8.21 -7.48 45.53
CA LYS A 243 7.65 -6.31 46.26
C LYS A 243 7.53 -5.04 45.46
N ASN A 244 8.39 -4.84 44.45
CA ASN A 244 8.44 -3.64 43.60
C ASN A 244 8.70 -4.07 42.16
N VAL A 245 7.65 -4.52 41.47
CA VAL A 245 7.74 -4.89 40.05
C VAL A 245 7.94 -3.63 39.21
N PRO A 246 9.06 -3.50 38.49
CA PRO A 246 9.24 -2.37 37.57
C PRO A 246 8.11 -2.37 36.55
N GLU A 247 7.46 -1.26 36.39
CA GLU A 247 6.40 -1.15 35.39
C GLU A 247 7.00 -1.24 33.98
N PHE A 248 6.39 -2.06 33.13
CA PHE A 248 6.62 -2.08 31.69
C PHE A 248 5.41 -1.44 31.00
N ASP A 249 5.61 -0.23 30.51
CA ASP A 249 4.61 0.51 29.74
C ASP A 249 5.04 0.69 28.28
N PRO A 250 4.59 -0.19 27.40
CA PRO A 250 4.91 -0.10 25.97
C PRO A 250 4.06 0.95 25.23
N THR A 251 3.13 1.65 25.86
CA THR A 251 2.25 2.61 25.18
C THR A 251 3.02 3.81 24.65
N SER A 252 4.14 4.18 25.29
CA SER A 252 5.04 5.25 24.85
C SER A 252 5.63 5.00 23.46
N TYR A 253 5.71 3.74 23.01
CA TYR A 253 6.21 3.39 21.68
C TYR A 253 5.16 3.46 20.56
N ASN A 254 3.87 3.60 20.92
CA ASN A 254 2.76 3.70 19.97
C ASN A 254 2.46 5.14 19.53
N SER A 255 3.01 6.14 20.22
CA SER A 255 2.66 7.56 20.03
C SER A 255 3.36 8.25 18.84
N GLU A 256 4.35 7.59 18.22
CA GLU A 256 5.05 8.16 17.08
C GLU A 256 4.28 7.92 15.77
N SER A 257 4.38 8.88 14.84
CA SER A 257 3.77 8.78 13.52
C SER A 257 4.20 7.49 12.82
N SER A 258 3.24 6.72 12.34
CA SER A 258 3.50 5.47 11.64
C SER A 258 3.70 5.74 10.16
N ILE A 259 4.46 4.86 9.47
CA ILE A 259 4.63 4.89 8.01
C ILE A 259 3.27 4.93 7.26
N THR A 260 2.22 4.35 7.83
CA THR A 260 0.87 4.41 7.27
C THR A 260 0.29 5.81 7.25
N ASN A 261 0.60 6.64 8.27
CA ASN A 261 0.22 8.05 8.30
C ASN A 261 0.98 8.83 7.23
N THR A 262 2.29 8.57 7.07
CA THR A 262 3.09 9.18 5.99
C THR A 262 2.48 8.91 4.62
N PHE A 263 2.01 7.68 4.35
CA PHE A 263 1.33 7.38 3.08
C PHE A 263 -0.03 8.07 2.94
N SER A 264 -0.72 8.37 4.04
CA SER A 264 -1.96 9.14 4.01
C SER A 264 -1.71 10.61 3.75
N ASP A 265 -0.68 11.17 4.35
CA ASP A 265 -0.33 12.60 4.27
C ASP A 265 0.24 12.99 2.91
N LEU A 266 0.91 12.04 2.22
CA LEU A 266 1.43 12.21 0.85
C LEU A 266 0.32 12.20 -0.24
N ALA A 267 -0.95 12.39 0.10
CA ALA A 267 -2.06 12.43 -0.85
C ALA A 267 -2.36 13.85 -1.40
N GLY A 268 -1.34 14.71 -1.46
CA GLY A 268 -1.47 16.11 -1.85
C GLY A 268 -1.49 16.36 -3.37
N PHE A 269 -1.30 17.62 -3.74
CA PHE A 269 -1.18 18.05 -5.12
C PHE A 269 0.21 17.69 -5.67
N SER A 270 0.26 16.81 -6.67
CA SER A 270 1.51 16.39 -7.33
C SER A 270 1.64 17.02 -8.72
N ILE A 271 2.64 17.87 -8.90
CA ILE A 271 2.97 18.44 -10.22
C ILE A 271 3.38 17.32 -11.17
N MET A 272 4.16 16.35 -10.71
CA MET A 272 4.61 15.22 -11.54
C MET A 272 3.46 14.30 -11.93
N GLY A 273 2.53 14.05 -11.01
CA GLY A 273 1.30 13.33 -11.31
C GLY A 273 0.45 14.07 -12.36
N LEU A 274 0.34 15.39 -12.25
CA LEU A 274 -0.38 16.22 -13.20
C LEU A 274 0.27 16.14 -14.61
N LEU A 275 1.59 16.30 -14.68
CA LEU A 275 2.35 16.21 -15.94
C LEU A 275 2.21 14.83 -16.58
N ALA A 276 2.31 13.75 -15.78
CA ALA A 276 2.15 12.40 -16.30
C ALA A 276 0.76 12.16 -16.89
N VAL A 277 -0.29 12.58 -16.20
CA VAL A 277 -1.67 12.45 -16.68
C VAL A 277 -1.93 13.32 -17.89
N PHE A 278 -1.37 14.53 -17.93
CA PHE A 278 -1.49 15.41 -19.10
C PHE A 278 -0.80 14.82 -20.33
N ILE A 279 0.43 14.32 -20.18
CA ILE A 279 1.20 13.72 -21.29
C ILE A 279 0.55 12.39 -21.73
N LEU A 280 0.32 11.46 -20.82
CA LEU A 280 -0.24 10.15 -21.15
C LEU A 280 -1.69 10.25 -21.59
N GLY A 281 -2.49 11.11 -20.96
CA GLY A 281 -3.86 11.39 -21.38
C GLY A 281 -3.92 12.05 -22.77
N GLY A 282 -3.01 12.99 -23.05
CA GLY A 282 -2.88 13.59 -24.39
C GLY A 282 -2.45 12.59 -25.46
N LEU A 283 -1.47 11.73 -25.14
CA LEU A 283 -1.05 10.62 -26.03
C LEU A 283 -2.18 9.60 -26.23
N GLY A 284 -3.01 9.37 -25.22
CA GLY A 284 -4.21 8.54 -25.34
C GLY A 284 -5.20 9.03 -26.40
N LEU A 285 -5.22 10.33 -26.71
CA LEU A 285 -6.06 10.92 -27.74
C LEU A 285 -5.45 10.89 -29.14
N VAL A 286 -4.23 10.39 -29.34
CA VAL A 286 -3.54 10.42 -30.66
C VAL A 286 -4.36 9.71 -31.74
N LYS A 287 -5.02 8.59 -31.43
CA LYS A 287 -5.94 7.94 -32.37
C LYS A 287 -7.05 8.90 -32.84
N TYR A 288 -7.65 9.63 -31.92
CA TYR A 288 -8.67 10.63 -32.25
C TYR A 288 -8.08 11.79 -33.08
N LEU A 289 -6.90 12.29 -32.71
CA LEU A 289 -6.25 13.41 -33.37
C LEU A 289 -5.82 13.08 -34.80
N LEU A 290 -5.25 11.88 -35.02
CA LEU A 290 -4.81 11.40 -36.32
C LEU A 290 -5.92 10.80 -37.19
N GLY A 291 -7.10 10.54 -36.61
CA GLY A 291 -8.25 10.01 -37.33
C GLY A 291 -8.70 10.95 -38.45
N GLU A 292 -9.17 10.36 -39.55
CA GLU A 292 -9.65 11.10 -40.73
C GLU A 292 -10.71 12.12 -40.33
N LYS A 293 -10.53 13.36 -40.82
CA LYS A 293 -11.55 14.40 -40.69
C LYS A 293 -12.71 14.07 -41.63
N ARG A 294 -13.92 14.40 -41.21
CA ARG A 294 -15.09 14.41 -42.11
C ARG A 294 -14.74 15.25 -43.35
N THR A 295 -14.79 14.65 -44.51
CA THR A 295 -14.85 15.42 -45.75
C THR A 295 -16.25 16.04 -45.80
N VAL A 296 -16.32 17.35 -45.52
CA VAL A 296 -17.50 18.11 -45.82
C VAL A 296 -17.61 18.14 -47.33
N ILE A 297 -18.49 17.32 -47.90
CA ILE A 297 -18.92 17.51 -49.26
C ILE A 297 -19.82 18.74 -49.20
N ASP A 298 -19.26 19.92 -49.43
CA ASP A 298 -20.06 21.11 -49.71
C ASP A 298 -20.80 20.83 -51.01
N PHE A 299 -22.03 20.35 -50.87
CA PHE A 299 -22.99 20.53 -51.95
C PHE A 299 -23.17 22.05 -52.07
N LYS A 300 -22.42 22.72 -52.93
CA LYS A 300 -22.81 24.01 -53.41
C LYS A 300 -24.18 23.81 -54.11
N GLU A 301 -25.23 24.16 -53.37
CA GLU A 301 -26.49 24.52 -53.98
C GLU A 301 -26.24 25.63 -54.95
N GLY A 302 -26.16 25.34 -56.24
CA GLY A 302 -26.00 26.39 -57.24
C GLY A 302 -25.25 25.96 -58.48
N ASP A 303 -25.46 24.77 -59.01
CA ASP A 303 -25.29 24.56 -60.45
C ASP A 303 -26.42 23.68 -60.96
N SER A 304 -27.61 24.32 -61.06
CA SER A 304 -28.68 23.83 -61.88
C SER A 304 -28.29 24.08 -63.37
N SER A 305 -27.30 23.30 -63.81
CA SER A 305 -27.15 23.11 -65.25
C SER A 305 -28.39 22.29 -65.69
N VAL A 306 -29.31 23.01 -66.28
CA VAL A 306 -30.42 22.47 -67.00
C VAL A 306 -29.86 21.50 -68.05
N ILE A 307 -29.96 20.20 -67.75
CA ILE A 307 -29.81 19.17 -68.78
C ILE A 307 -31.10 19.21 -69.57
N THR A 308 -31.10 20.00 -70.64
CA THR A 308 -32.09 19.84 -71.70
C THR A 308 -31.82 18.48 -72.33
N SER A 309 -32.62 17.51 -71.97
CA SER A 309 -32.68 16.24 -72.67
C SER A 309 -33.36 16.48 -74.01
N ASP A 310 -32.56 16.68 -75.08
CA ASP A 310 -33.08 16.46 -76.42
C ASP A 310 -33.28 14.97 -76.62
N GLY A 311 -34.55 14.57 -76.40
CA GLY A 311 -35.05 13.25 -76.71
C GLY A 311 -35.28 13.09 -78.19
N GLY A 312 -34.31 12.64 -78.91
CA GLY A 312 -34.47 12.11 -80.27
C GLY A 312 -34.86 10.63 -80.22
N PHE A 313 -36.16 10.34 -80.21
CA PHE A 313 -36.63 9.04 -80.65
C PHE A 313 -36.60 9.03 -82.15
N THR A 314 -35.84 8.19 -82.81
CA THR A 314 -36.02 7.73 -84.16
C THR A 314 -36.20 6.22 -84.14
N PHE A 315 -37.20 5.78 -84.87
CA PHE A 315 -37.73 4.44 -85.07
C PHE A 315 -36.71 3.39 -85.48
#